data_ecd01154c3f84772a530b620f5a83deb
#
_entry.id   ecd01154c3f84772a530b620f5a83deb
#
_cell.length_a   1.000
_cell.length_b   1.000
_cell.length_c   1.000
_cell.angle_alpha   90.00
_cell.angle_beta   90.00
_cell.angle_gamma   90.00
#
_symmetry.space_group_name_H-M   'P 1'
#
loop_
_entity.id
_entity.type
_entity.pdbx_description
1 polymer ?
#
loop_
_entity_poly.entity_id
_entity_poly.type
_entity_poly.pdbx_seq_one_letter_code
_entity_poly.pdbx_strand_id
1 'polypeptide(L)'
;MGSTGINLLDWKNPSIKTLHFAWMAFFITFVMWFGLGPLAAFIKTEFALTEPQWKALLMLNVAITIPSRILIGMLVDKFGPRAIYSALLIVSGVICIVFAWSQTYTQLAISRFLLGFVGAGFVIGIRLVSEWFPARNVGLAEGVYGGWGNFGSAAAAALLPLLAAAFAPAVGWRIALTIAGVISIFYAFVFYHFVRDTPKGSTYFKPKKSGGLEVSTWKDLWFYLFMNLPLHIALLVLVWRLAPGNLNLLPQ
;
A
#
# COMPACT_ATOMS: atom_id res chain seq x y z
N MET A 1 -32.64 11.50 -19.65
CA MET A 1 -31.40 10.75 -19.33
C MET A 1 -30.64 11.57 -18.29
N GLY A 2 -30.74 11.22 -17.00
CA GLY A 2 -30.03 11.92 -15.95
C GLY A 2 -28.51 11.69 -16.08
N SER A 3 -27.72 12.73 -15.84
CA SER A 3 -26.25 12.69 -15.91
C SER A 3 -25.72 11.53 -15.04
N THR A 4 -25.06 10.59 -15.66
CA THR A 4 -24.45 9.41 -14.99
C THR A 4 -23.12 9.76 -14.28
N GLY A 5 -22.81 11.04 -14.16
CA GLY A 5 -21.55 11.52 -13.59
C GLY A 5 -21.58 11.56 -12.06
N ILE A 6 -20.47 11.18 -11.44
CA ILE A 6 -20.22 11.42 -10.01
C ILE A 6 -19.76 12.88 -9.87
N ASN A 7 -20.48 13.66 -9.04
CA ASN A 7 -19.98 15.00 -8.67
C ASN A 7 -18.98 14.87 -7.51
N LEU A 8 -17.69 14.87 -7.83
CA LEU A 8 -16.62 14.72 -6.84
C LEU A 8 -16.50 15.92 -5.87
N LEU A 9 -17.15 17.05 -6.17
CA LEU A 9 -17.14 18.22 -5.31
C LEU A 9 -18.31 18.27 -4.32
N ASP A 10 -19.21 17.29 -4.36
CA ASP A 10 -20.35 17.22 -3.46
C ASP A 10 -19.98 16.63 -2.09
N TRP A 11 -19.36 17.45 -1.25
CA TRP A 11 -19.00 17.09 0.12
C TRP A 11 -20.19 16.82 1.05
N LYS A 12 -21.42 17.09 0.63
CA LYS A 12 -22.62 16.74 1.38
C LYS A 12 -22.99 15.26 1.21
N ASN A 13 -22.58 14.66 0.09
CA ASN A 13 -22.81 13.25 -0.20
C ASN A 13 -21.85 12.35 0.62
N PRO A 14 -22.37 11.47 1.48
CA PRO A 14 -21.54 10.60 2.30
C PRO A 14 -20.62 9.67 1.51
N SER A 15 -21.05 9.21 0.31
CA SER A 15 -20.23 8.35 -0.55
C SER A 15 -19.02 9.10 -1.10
N ILE A 16 -19.22 10.35 -1.53
CA ILE A 16 -18.12 11.21 -2.01
C ILE A 16 -17.14 11.51 -0.88
N LYS A 17 -17.66 11.85 0.30
CA LYS A 17 -16.84 12.07 1.48
C LYS A 17 -15.99 10.84 1.81
N THR A 18 -16.60 9.65 1.83
CA THR A 18 -15.89 8.38 2.06
C THR A 18 -14.82 8.12 1.00
N LEU A 19 -15.12 8.39 -0.28
CA LEU A 19 -14.15 8.27 -1.38
C LEU A 19 -12.93 9.16 -1.15
N HIS A 20 -13.14 10.42 -0.73
CA HIS A 20 -12.04 11.35 -0.46
C HIS A 20 -11.19 10.90 0.74
N PHE A 21 -11.77 10.41 1.80
CA PHE A 21 -11.00 9.82 2.89
C PHE A 21 -10.26 8.56 2.45
N ALA A 22 -10.88 7.72 1.62
CA ALA A 22 -10.26 6.48 1.17
C ALA A 22 -9.02 6.73 0.29
N TRP A 23 -9.12 7.59 -0.75
CA TRP A 23 -7.96 7.84 -1.61
C TRP A 23 -6.85 8.60 -0.88
N MET A 24 -7.17 9.46 0.09
CA MET A 24 -6.15 10.12 0.91
C MET A 24 -5.40 9.11 1.79
N ALA A 25 -6.09 8.12 2.37
CA ALA A 25 -5.43 7.04 3.09
C ALA A 25 -4.46 6.27 2.18
N PHE A 26 -4.90 5.97 0.96
CA PHE A 26 -4.07 5.29 -0.03
C PHE A 26 -2.87 6.14 -0.48
N PHE A 27 -3.08 7.43 -0.70
CA PHE A 27 -2.04 8.40 -1.00
C PHE A 27 -0.94 8.41 0.08
N ILE A 28 -1.32 8.52 1.35
CA ILE A 28 -0.37 8.54 2.47
C ILE A 28 0.43 7.23 2.55
N THR A 29 -0.24 6.08 2.36
CA THR A 29 0.43 4.79 2.33
C THR A 29 1.44 4.71 1.19
N PHE A 30 1.13 5.26 0.02
CA PHE A 30 2.03 5.28 -1.14
C PHE A 30 3.22 6.23 -0.96
N VAL A 31 3.04 7.36 -0.27
CA VAL A 31 4.17 8.22 0.10
C VAL A 31 5.19 7.43 0.92
N MET A 32 4.76 6.67 1.92
CA MET A 32 5.67 5.85 2.74
C MET A 32 6.26 4.68 1.93
N TRP A 33 5.46 4.01 1.11
CA TRP A 33 5.89 2.84 0.34
C TRP A 33 6.98 3.17 -0.68
N PHE A 34 6.81 4.25 -1.40
CA PHE A 34 7.74 4.70 -2.44
C PHE A 34 8.83 5.65 -1.94
N GLY A 35 8.82 6.03 -0.65
CA GLY A 35 9.76 6.99 -0.09
C GLY A 35 11.24 6.60 -0.14
N LEU A 36 11.56 5.30 -0.26
CA LEU A 36 12.96 4.85 -0.31
C LEU A 36 13.69 5.34 -1.57
N GLY A 37 13.06 5.23 -2.74
CA GLY A 37 13.69 5.58 -4.01
C GLY A 37 14.19 7.03 -4.07
N PRO A 38 13.32 8.02 -3.81
CA PRO A 38 13.72 9.43 -3.81
C PRO A 38 14.81 9.80 -2.81
N LEU A 39 14.91 9.05 -1.72
CA LEU A 39 15.91 9.27 -0.66
C LEU A 39 17.18 8.42 -0.84
N ALA A 40 17.33 7.76 -1.99
CA ALA A 40 18.42 6.84 -2.28
C ALA A 40 19.81 7.44 -2.03
N ALA A 41 20.04 8.68 -2.46
CA ALA A 41 21.34 9.34 -2.30
C ALA A 41 21.75 9.46 -0.83
N PHE A 42 20.82 9.84 0.03
CA PHE A 42 21.07 9.99 1.47
C PHE A 42 21.34 8.64 2.13
N ILE A 43 20.47 7.65 1.89
CA ILE A 43 20.50 6.35 2.57
C ILE A 43 21.70 5.52 2.09
N LYS A 44 21.98 5.49 0.78
CA LYS A 44 23.14 4.74 0.23
C LYS A 44 24.47 5.30 0.77
N THR A 45 24.59 6.61 0.87
CA THR A 45 25.81 7.25 1.38
C THR A 45 25.99 6.98 2.86
N GLU A 46 24.96 7.13 3.68
CA GLU A 46 25.05 6.96 5.14
C GLU A 46 25.42 5.52 5.54
N PHE A 47 24.81 4.54 4.88
CA PHE A 47 25.04 3.13 5.18
C PHE A 47 26.11 2.47 4.30
N ALA A 48 26.78 3.22 3.42
CA ALA A 48 27.74 2.72 2.45
C ALA A 48 27.23 1.48 1.69
N LEU A 49 25.94 1.53 1.24
CA LEU A 49 25.27 0.38 0.65
C LEU A 49 25.85 0.00 -0.71
N THR A 50 26.15 -1.27 -0.86
CA THR A 50 26.49 -1.85 -2.17
C THR A 50 25.24 -1.92 -3.06
N GLU A 51 25.44 -1.99 -4.39
CA GLU A 51 24.32 -2.13 -5.34
C GLU A 51 23.43 -3.37 -5.07
N PRO A 52 23.97 -4.56 -4.74
CA PRO A 52 23.16 -5.70 -4.35
C PRO A 52 22.31 -5.44 -3.11
N GLN A 53 22.86 -4.81 -2.08
CA GLN A 53 22.11 -4.47 -0.86
C GLN A 53 20.98 -3.47 -1.14
N TRP A 54 21.24 -2.45 -1.97
CA TRP A 54 20.23 -1.51 -2.39
C TRP A 54 19.08 -2.17 -3.14
N LYS A 55 19.41 -3.01 -4.13
CA LYS A 55 18.42 -3.79 -4.90
C LYS A 55 17.59 -4.70 -3.99
N ALA A 56 18.25 -5.34 -3.00
CA ALA A 56 17.56 -6.17 -2.03
C ALA A 56 16.52 -5.37 -1.22
N LEU A 57 16.83 -4.16 -0.75
CA LEU A 57 15.87 -3.29 -0.06
C LEU A 57 14.66 -2.93 -0.92
N LEU A 58 14.86 -2.71 -2.23
CA LEU A 58 13.75 -2.45 -3.15
C LEU A 58 12.86 -3.69 -3.33
N MET A 59 13.46 -4.88 -3.43
CA MET A 59 12.73 -6.13 -3.63
C MET A 59 11.97 -6.59 -2.38
N LEU A 60 12.55 -6.44 -1.19
CA LEU A 60 11.95 -6.85 0.08
C LEU A 60 10.57 -6.23 0.30
N ASN A 61 10.41 -4.97 -0.05
CA ASN A 61 9.15 -4.27 0.08
C ASN A 61 8.02 -4.84 -0.81
N VAL A 62 8.39 -5.33 -1.99
CA VAL A 62 7.43 -5.93 -2.93
C VAL A 62 7.12 -7.37 -2.57
N ALA A 63 8.12 -8.11 -2.06
CA ALA A 63 7.99 -9.53 -1.76
C ALA A 63 6.84 -9.85 -0.79
N ILE A 64 6.67 -9.05 0.27
CA ILE A 64 5.61 -9.24 1.26
C ILE A 64 4.23 -8.78 0.76
N THR A 65 4.15 -7.99 -0.31
CA THR A 65 2.90 -7.37 -0.76
C THR A 65 1.85 -8.41 -1.16
N ILE A 66 2.25 -9.51 -1.82
CA ILE A 66 1.31 -10.55 -2.24
C ILE A 66 0.67 -11.23 -1.03
N PRO A 67 1.43 -11.85 -0.10
CA PRO A 67 0.83 -12.47 1.06
C PRO A 67 0.10 -11.48 1.97
N SER A 68 0.57 -10.24 2.07
CA SER A 68 -0.12 -9.21 2.86
C SER A 68 -1.50 -8.87 2.33
N ARG A 69 -1.68 -8.78 1.01
CA ARG A 69 -3.00 -8.52 0.40
C ARG A 69 -4.01 -9.61 0.72
N ILE A 70 -3.59 -10.86 0.73
CA ILE A 70 -4.45 -11.98 1.07
C ILE A 70 -4.84 -11.92 2.55
N LEU A 71 -3.85 -11.79 3.43
CA LEU A 71 -4.09 -11.70 4.88
C LEU A 71 -4.99 -10.51 5.24
N ILE A 72 -4.69 -9.34 4.71
CA ILE A 72 -5.47 -8.12 4.98
C ILE A 72 -6.87 -8.24 4.37
N GLY A 73 -7.03 -8.84 3.18
CA GLY A 73 -8.35 -9.12 2.61
C GLY A 73 -9.23 -9.94 3.56
N MET A 74 -8.70 -11.04 4.11
CA MET A 74 -9.40 -11.86 5.12
C MET A 74 -9.77 -11.06 6.38
N LEU A 75 -8.85 -10.19 6.85
CA LEU A 75 -9.11 -9.34 8.01
C LEU A 75 -10.18 -8.27 7.72
N VAL A 76 -10.19 -7.71 6.52
CA VAL A 76 -11.22 -6.75 6.08
C VAL A 76 -12.60 -7.41 6.06
N ASP A 77 -12.70 -8.63 5.55
CA ASP A 77 -13.96 -9.37 5.53
C ASP A 77 -14.47 -9.70 6.94
N LYS A 78 -13.57 -9.82 7.91
CA LYS A 78 -13.93 -10.13 9.30
C LYS A 78 -14.22 -8.89 10.16
N PHE A 79 -13.43 -7.83 10.00
CA PHE A 79 -13.44 -6.67 10.89
C PHE A 79 -13.89 -5.36 10.22
N GLY A 80 -14.11 -5.38 8.93
CA GLY A 80 -14.49 -4.22 8.13
C GLY A 80 -13.30 -3.35 7.69
N PRO A 81 -13.46 -2.62 6.56
CA PRO A 81 -12.40 -1.80 5.99
C PRO A 81 -12.00 -0.61 6.86
N ARG A 82 -12.92 -0.03 7.62
CA ARG A 82 -12.67 1.10 8.51
C ARG A 82 -11.59 0.77 9.56
N ALA A 83 -11.80 -0.31 10.31
CA ALA A 83 -10.90 -0.71 11.39
C ALA A 83 -9.53 -1.17 10.83
N ILE A 84 -9.56 -1.97 9.77
CA ILE A 84 -8.33 -2.55 9.19
C ILE A 84 -7.49 -1.49 8.49
N TYR A 85 -8.12 -0.51 7.79
CA TYR A 85 -7.34 0.57 7.18
C TYR A 85 -6.70 1.47 8.24
N SER A 86 -7.44 1.81 9.29
CA SER A 86 -6.88 2.60 10.40
C SER A 86 -5.73 1.86 11.08
N ALA A 87 -5.87 0.56 11.33
CA ALA A 87 -4.79 -0.27 11.88
C ALA A 87 -3.57 -0.32 10.94
N LEU A 88 -3.80 -0.48 9.63
CA LEU A 88 -2.72 -0.47 8.63
C LEU A 88 -1.96 0.86 8.65
N LEU A 89 -2.67 2.00 8.70
CA LEU A 89 -2.05 3.33 8.75
C LEU A 89 -1.20 3.53 10.01
N ILE A 90 -1.69 3.08 11.18
CA ILE A 90 -0.93 3.16 12.44
C ILE A 90 0.31 2.29 12.36
N VAL A 91 0.15 1.01 12.05
CA VAL A 91 1.26 0.04 12.00
C VAL A 91 2.31 0.48 10.97
N SER A 92 1.87 0.88 9.78
CA SER A 92 2.78 1.35 8.72
C SER A 92 3.49 2.65 9.11
N GLY A 93 2.79 3.57 9.79
CA GLY A 93 3.40 4.79 10.29
C GLY A 93 4.49 4.52 11.33
N VAL A 94 4.23 3.61 12.28
CA VAL A 94 5.24 3.18 13.27
C VAL A 94 6.42 2.50 12.57
N ILE A 95 6.18 1.58 11.64
CA ILE A 95 7.26 0.90 10.91
C ILE A 95 8.07 1.91 10.08
N CYS A 96 7.42 2.91 9.47
CA CYS A 96 8.10 3.97 8.73
C CYS A 96 9.04 4.79 9.63
N ILE A 97 8.62 5.11 10.85
CA ILE A 97 9.47 5.79 11.84
C ILE A 97 10.63 4.89 12.27
N VAL A 98 10.37 3.61 12.56
CA VAL A 98 11.43 2.63 12.89
C VAL A 98 12.43 2.50 11.75
N PHE A 99 11.96 2.44 10.49
CA PHE A 99 12.81 2.44 9.31
C PHE A 99 13.69 3.71 9.25
N ALA A 100 13.09 4.88 9.49
CA ALA A 100 13.80 6.15 9.47
C ALA A 100 14.96 6.21 10.50
N TRP A 101 14.81 5.57 11.65
CA TRP A 101 15.81 5.57 12.74
C TRP A 101 16.64 4.30 12.81
N SER A 102 16.65 3.48 11.77
CA SER A 102 17.54 2.33 11.65
C SER A 102 19.01 2.74 11.72
N GLN A 103 19.82 1.90 12.39
CA GLN A 103 21.26 2.12 12.55
C GLN A 103 22.11 1.09 11.79
N THR A 104 21.48 -0.01 11.34
CA THR A 104 22.15 -1.09 10.64
C THR A 104 21.40 -1.48 9.38
N TYR A 105 22.11 -2.08 8.41
CA TYR A 105 21.49 -2.63 7.22
C TYR A 105 20.37 -3.66 7.54
N THR A 106 20.60 -4.50 8.55
CA THR A 106 19.61 -5.51 8.96
C THR A 106 18.31 -4.85 9.45
N GLN A 107 18.41 -3.78 10.24
CA GLN A 107 17.24 -3.03 10.69
C GLN A 107 16.50 -2.38 9.52
N LEU A 108 17.25 -1.79 8.56
CA LEU A 108 16.67 -1.26 7.31
C LEU A 108 15.92 -2.36 6.54
N ALA A 109 16.54 -3.54 6.38
CA ALA A 109 15.97 -4.64 5.62
C ALA A 109 14.69 -5.19 6.25
N ILE A 110 14.69 -5.41 7.57
CA ILE A 110 13.52 -5.90 8.31
C ILE A 110 12.39 -4.87 8.26
N SER A 111 12.66 -3.63 8.59
CA SER A 111 11.64 -2.57 8.57
C SER A 111 11.10 -2.35 7.16
N ARG A 112 11.96 -2.44 6.14
CA ARG A 112 11.55 -2.31 4.73
C ARG A 112 10.65 -3.46 4.29
N PHE A 113 10.98 -4.68 4.70
CA PHE A 113 10.13 -5.85 4.47
C PHE A 113 8.75 -5.66 5.11
N LEU A 114 8.72 -5.30 6.40
CA LEU A 114 7.47 -5.08 7.12
C LEU A 114 6.66 -3.91 6.54
N LEU A 115 7.32 -2.84 6.07
CA LEU A 115 6.65 -1.71 5.42
C LEU A 115 5.91 -2.14 4.14
N GLY A 116 6.28 -3.25 3.52
CA GLY A 116 5.58 -3.80 2.36
C GLY A 116 4.11 -4.19 2.60
N PHE A 117 3.68 -4.36 3.88
CA PHE A 117 2.26 -4.51 4.22
C PHE A 117 1.39 -3.33 3.77
N VAL A 118 1.97 -2.15 3.63
CA VAL A 118 1.33 -0.95 3.10
C VAL A 118 0.65 -1.20 1.75
N GLY A 119 1.24 -2.06 0.90
CA GLY A 119 0.67 -2.42 -0.40
C GLY A 119 -0.71 -3.10 -0.34
N ALA A 120 -1.13 -3.57 0.85
CA ALA A 120 -2.47 -4.09 1.06
C ALA A 120 -3.54 -2.99 1.21
N GLY A 121 -3.16 -1.73 1.41
CA GLY A 121 -4.10 -0.59 1.47
C GLY A 121 -5.00 -0.50 0.23
N PHE A 122 -4.46 -0.86 -0.95
CA PHE A 122 -5.23 -0.91 -2.18
C PHE A 122 -6.48 -1.81 -2.08
N VAL A 123 -6.32 -3.01 -1.53
CA VAL A 123 -7.43 -3.98 -1.39
C VAL A 123 -8.49 -3.48 -0.43
N ILE A 124 -8.07 -2.85 0.68
CA ILE A 124 -8.99 -2.31 1.68
C ILE A 124 -9.87 -1.22 1.07
N GLY A 125 -9.26 -0.30 0.32
CA GLY A 125 -10.00 0.82 -0.25
C GLY A 125 -10.91 0.42 -1.41
N ILE A 126 -10.50 -0.53 -2.26
CA ILE A 126 -11.39 -1.10 -3.28
C ILE A 126 -12.64 -1.71 -2.62
N ARG A 127 -12.45 -2.49 -1.56
CA ARG A 127 -13.56 -3.06 -0.81
C ARG A 127 -14.46 -1.97 -0.22
N LEU A 128 -13.88 -0.94 0.39
CA LEU A 128 -14.64 0.18 0.96
C LEU A 128 -15.44 0.92 -0.12
N VAL A 129 -14.80 1.29 -1.24
CA VAL A 129 -15.44 2.05 -2.32
C VAL A 129 -16.60 1.25 -2.94
N SER A 130 -16.41 -0.06 -3.16
CA SER A 130 -17.45 -0.92 -3.72
C SER A 130 -18.71 -1.03 -2.85
N GLU A 131 -18.59 -0.85 -1.53
CA GLU A 131 -19.76 -0.82 -0.62
C GLU A 131 -20.52 0.52 -0.66
N TRP A 132 -19.85 1.60 -1.03
CA TRP A 132 -20.43 2.94 -1.02
C TRP A 132 -20.99 3.40 -2.36
N PHE A 133 -20.63 2.73 -3.46
CA PHE A 133 -21.05 3.13 -4.80
C PHE A 133 -21.87 2.02 -5.49
N PRO A 134 -22.96 2.38 -6.21
CA PRO A 134 -23.70 1.41 -7.01
C PRO A 134 -22.86 0.91 -8.20
N ALA A 135 -23.19 -0.28 -8.70
CA ALA A 135 -22.45 -0.96 -9.78
C ALA A 135 -22.17 -0.08 -11.00
N ARG A 136 -23.10 0.81 -11.37
CA ARG A 136 -22.94 1.75 -12.50
C ARG A 136 -21.83 2.80 -12.30
N ASN A 137 -21.49 3.11 -11.05
CA ASN A 137 -20.56 4.19 -10.70
C ASN A 137 -19.28 3.69 -10.02
N VAL A 138 -19.25 2.42 -9.60
CA VAL A 138 -18.14 1.86 -8.83
C VAL A 138 -16.82 1.94 -9.59
N GLY A 139 -16.82 1.64 -10.90
CA GLY A 139 -15.59 1.70 -11.70
C GLY A 139 -14.98 3.11 -11.79
N LEU A 140 -15.81 4.16 -11.88
CA LEU A 140 -15.33 5.53 -11.84
C LEU A 140 -14.79 5.90 -10.44
N ALA A 141 -15.50 5.50 -9.39
CA ALA A 141 -15.07 5.75 -8.01
C ALA A 141 -13.75 5.03 -7.68
N GLU A 142 -13.60 3.78 -8.11
CA GLU A 142 -12.35 3.02 -7.95
C GLU A 142 -11.21 3.62 -8.79
N GLY A 143 -11.50 4.13 -9.99
CA GLY A 143 -10.55 4.87 -10.80
C GLY A 143 -10.05 6.14 -10.11
N VAL A 144 -10.92 6.90 -9.46
CA VAL A 144 -10.55 8.06 -8.65
C VAL A 144 -9.73 7.64 -7.43
N TYR A 145 -10.18 6.61 -6.70
CA TYR A 145 -9.46 6.05 -5.56
C TYR A 145 -8.05 5.62 -5.94
N GLY A 146 -7.94 4.79 -6.98
CA GLY A 146 -6.65 4.27 -7.45
C GLY A 146 -5.76 5.37 -8.03
N GLY A 147 -6.29 6.26 -8.85
CA GLY A 147 -5.53 7.34 -9.49
C GLY A 147 -4.93 8.31 -8.47
N TRP A 148 -5.74 8.90 -7.60
CA TRP A 148 -5.27 9.82 -6.57
C TRP A 148 -4.40 9.12 -5.52
N GLY A 149 -4.72 7.88 -5.15
CA GLY A 149 -3.89 7.12 -4.23
C GLY A 149 -2.49 6.86 -4.79
N ASN A 150 -2.39 6.40 -6.04
CA ASN A 150 -1.09 6.18 -6.72
C ASN A 150 -0.27 7.46 -6.90
N PHE A 151 -0.92 8.62 -7.00
CA PHE A 151 -0.24 9.92 -7.05
C PHE A 151 0.64 10.17 -5.81
N GLY A 152 0.39 9.46 -4.70
CA GLY A 152 1.27 9.46 -3.52
C GLY A 152 2.73 9.11 -3.84
N SER A 153 2.98 8.26 -4.84
CA SER A 153 4.35 7.94 -5.29
C SER A 153 5.05 9.14 -5.93
N ALA A 154 4.33 9.90 -6.76
CA ALA A 154 4.85 11.14 -7.36
C ALA A 154 5.07 12.22 -6.28
N ALA A 155 4.15 12.34 -5.32
CA ALA A 155 4.32 13.23 -4.18
C ALA A 155 5.54 12.85 -3.33
N ALA A 156 5.79 11.56 -3.08
CA ALA A 156 6.99 11.08 -2.41
C ALA A 156 8.26 11.51 -3.16
N ALA A 157 8.26 11.34 -4.49
CA ALA A 157 9.41 11.69 -5.33
C ALA A 157 9.72 13.20 -5.29
N ALA A 158 8.70 14.05 -5.20
CA ALA A 158 8.88 15.49 -5.16
C ALA A 158 9.13 16.03 -3.74
N LEU A 159 8.35 15.59 -2.76
CA LEU A 159 8.32 16.23 -1.44
C LEU A 159 9.37 15.68 -0.47
N LEU A 160 9.66 14.37 -0.50
CA LEU A 160 10.58 13.80 0.49
C LEU A 160 12.02 14.29 0.33
N PRO A 161 12.60 14.42 -0.89
CA PRO A 161 13.92 15.01 -1.05
C PRO A 161 13.96 16.48 -0.63
N LEU A 162 12.91 17.28 -0.93
CA LEU A 162 12.81 18.67 -0.50
C LEU A 162 12.77 18.78 1.02
N LEU A 163 11.98 17.95 1.69
CA LEU A 163 11.94 17.88 3.15
C LEU A 163 13.31 17.45 3.71
N ALA A 164 13.93 16.44 3.12
CA ALA A 164 15.24 16.00 3.55
C ALA A 164 16.30 17.10 3.41
N ALA A 165 16.28 17.86 2.32
CA ALA A 165 17.21 18.96 2.08
C ALA A 165 16.99 20.17 3.00
N ALA A 166 15.78 20.33 3.56
CA ALA A 166 15.46 21.41 4.49
C ALA A 166 16.10 21.22 5.88
N PHE A 167 16.59 20.03 6.19
CA PHE A 167 17.23 19.70 7.45
C PHE A 167 18.70 19.36 7.25
N ALA A 168 19.45 19.19 8.36
CA ALA A 168 20.86 18.82 8.29
C ALA A 168 21.06 17.50 7.49
N PRO A 169 22.10 17.40 6.63
CA PRO A 169 22.29 16.28 5.71
C PRO A 169 22.26 14.89 6.36
N ALA A 170 22.78 14.79 7.59
CA ALA A 170 22.85 13.50 8.31
C ALA A 170 21.48 13.01 8.82
N VAL A 171 20.49 13.88 9.01
CA VAL A 171 19.19 13.52 9.62
C VAL A 171 17.98 13.87 8.75
N GLY A 172 18.18 14.60 7.66
CA GLY A 172 17.10 15.14 6.86
C GLY A 172 16.14 14.05 6.31
N TRP A 173 16.67 12.99 5.74
CA TRP A 173 15.86 11.89 5.23
C TRP A 173 15.11 11.15 6.35
N ARG A 174 15.70 11.06 7.55
CA ARG A 174 15.09 10.45 8.74
C ARG A 174 13.90 11.27 9.21
N ILE A 175 14.05 12.59 9.25
CA ILE A 175 12.98 13.52 9.61
C ILE A 175 11.87 13.48 8.56
N ALA A 176 12.19 13.48 7.27
CA ALA A 176 11.20 13.42 6.20
C ALA A 176 10.30 12.17 6.31
N LEU A 177 10.89 10.99 6.54
CA LEU A 177 10.12 9.75 6.74
C LEU A 177 9.39 9.71 8.08
N THR A 178 9.97 10.30 9.13
CA THR A 178 9.28 10.43 10.42
C THR A 178 8.01 11.28 10.29
N ILE A 179 8.09 12.41 9.58
CA ILE A 179 6.93 13.25 9.29
C ILE A 179 5.86 12.44 8.53
N ALA A 180 6.24 11.68 7.50
CA ALA A 180 5.30 10.85 6.76
C ALA A 180 4.64 9.79 7.68
N GLY A 181 5.41 9.14 8.54
CA GLY A 181 4.89 8.17 9.53
C GLY A 181 3.94 8.80 10.54
N VAL A 182 4.27 9.98 11.08
CA VAL A 182 3.41 10.72 12.02
C VAL A 182 2.11 11.15 11.34
N ILE A 183 2.17 11.67 10.10
CA ILE A 183 0.98 12.02 9.31
C ILE A 183 0.09 10.78 9.12
N SER A 184 0.67 9.62 8.82
CA SER A 184 -0.07 8.37 8.67
C SER A 184 -0.80 7.97 9.97
N ILE A 185 -0.12 8.02 11.11
CA ILE A 185 -0.71 7.71 12.41
C ILE A 185 -1.84 8.69 12.74
N PHE A 186 -1.60 9.99 12.57
CA PHE A 186 -2.63 11.01 12.80
C PHE A 186 -3.85 10.77 11.88
N TYR A 187 -3.59 10.53 10.60
CA TYR A 187 -4.66 10.30 9.63
C TYR A 187 -5.46 9.02 9.91
N ALA A 188 -4.87 8.01 10.54
CA ALA A 188 -5.60 6.83 10.98
C ALA A 188 -6.74 7.15 11.94
N PHE A 189 -6.54 8.07 12.88
CA PHE A 189 -7.60 8.52 13.80
C PHE A 189 -8.67 9.32 13.06
N VAL A 190 -8.27 10.21 12.15
CA VAL A 190 -9.19 10.95 11.29
C VAL A 190 -10.04 9.98 10.46
N PHE A 191 -9.40 9.02 9.80
CA PHE A 191 -10.07 8.02 8.99
C PHE A 191 -11.06 7.18 9.83
N TYR A 192 -10.61 6.70 10.99
CA TYR A 192 -11.46 5.92 11.89
C TYR A 192 -12.67 6.70 12.38
N HIS A 193 -12.53 7.99 12.63
CA HIS A 193 -13.62 8.83 13.13
C HIS A 193 -14.65 9.17 12.06
N PHE A 194 -14.21 9.52 10.85
CA PHE A 194 -15.10 10.05 9.80
C PHE A 194 -15.62 9.00 8.81
N VAL A 195 -14.95 7.87 8.65
CA VAL A 195 -15.34 6.83 7.70
C VAL A 195 -16.22 5.78 8.40
N ARG A 196 -17.18 5.25 7.67
CA ARG A 196 -17.99 4.08 8.07
C ARG A 196 -17.79 2.97 7.05
N ASP A 197 -17.98 1.72 7.47
CA ASP A 197 -17.75 0.56 6.61
C ASP A 197 -18.78 0.49 5.46
N THR A 198 -20.05 0.85 5.74
CA THR A 198 -21.13 0.86 4.74
C THR A 198 -22.02 2.08 4.94
N PRO A 199 -22.85 2.43 3.94
CA PRO A 199 -23.91 3.44 4.09
C PRO A 199 -24.87 3.17 5.25
N LYS A 200 -25.02 1.90 5.63
CA LYS A 200 -25.88 1.46 6.74
C LYS A 200 -25.17 1.51 8.10
N GLY A 201 -23.88 1.89 8.15
CA GLY A 201 -23.10 1.97 9.38
C GLY A 201 -22.67 0.63 9.99
N SER A 202 -22.90 -0.49 9.30
CA SER A 202 -22.45 -1.81 9.73
C SER A 202 -20.93 -1.88 9.75
N THR A 203 -20.35 -2.40 10.83
CA THR A 203 -18.90 -2.60 10.98
C THR A 203 -18.49 -4.02 10.64
N TYR A 204 -19.45 -4.89 10.29
CA TYR A 204 -19.19 -6.29 9.99
C TYR A 204 -19.76 -6.67 8.64
N PHE A 205 -18.87 -7.07 7.74
CA PHE A 205 -19.24 -7.63 6.45
C PHE A 205 -19.22 -9.14 6.53
N LYS A 206 -20.38 -9.77 6.50
CA LYS A 206 -20.47 -11.18 6.20
C LYS A 206 -20.57 -11.28 4.67
N PRO A 207 -19.57 -11.81 3.95
CA PRO A 207 -19.68 -11.99 2.53
C PRO A 207 -20.95 -12.78 2.25
N LYS A 208 -21.85 -12.26 1.40
CA LYS A 208 -22.90 -13.10 0.81
C LYS A 208 -22.14 -14.17 0.03
N LYS A 209 -22.42 -15.44 0.29
CA LYS A 209 -21.94 -16.54 -0.55
C LYS A 209 -22.44 -16.29 -1.97
N SER A 210 -21.67 -15.53 -2.74
CA SER A 210 -21.80 -15.49 -4.19
C SER A 210 -21.11 -16.75 -4.68
N GLY A 211 -21.63 -17.43 -5.65
CA GLY A 211 -21.04 -18.66 -6.21
C GLY A 211 -19.69 -18.43 -6.93
N GLY A 212 -18.92 -17.44 -6.51
CA GLY A 212 -17.59 -17.07 -6.98
C GLY A 212 -16.47 -17.62 -6.12
N LEU A 213 -15.26 -17.52 -6.64
CA LEU A 213 -14.01 -17.95 -6.03
C LEU A 213 -13.63 -17.05 -4.83
N GLU A 214 -14.37 -17.12 -3.73
CA GLU A 214 -14.07 -16.36 -2.52
C GLU A 214 -13.15 -17.14 -1.58
N VAL A 215 -12.00 -16.55 -1.25
CA VAL A 215 -11.10 -17.10 -0.22
C VAL A 215 -11.66 -16.73 1.15
N SER A 216 -12.47 -17.64 1.72
CA SER A 216 -13.10 -17.43 3.03
C SER A 216 -12.47 -18.25 4.16
N THR A 217 -11.66 -19.23 3.82
CA THR A 217 -11.00 -20.12 4.78
C THR A 217 -9.51 -20.29 4.48
N TRP A 218 -8.74 -20.73 5.50
CA TRP A 218 -7.33 -21.08 5.31
C TRP A 218 -7.11 -22.19 4.27
N LYS A 219 -8.10 -23.09 4.10
CA LYS A 219 -8.04 -24.14 3.07
C LYS A 219 -8.16 -23.54 1.66
N ASP A 220 -9.06 -22.57 1.48
CA ASP A 220 -9.23 -21.87 0.20
C ASP A 220 -7.96 -21.08 -0.14
N LEU A 221 -7.34 -20.41 0.86
CA LEU A 221 -6.08 -19.71 0.70
C LEU A 221 -4.99 -20.65 0.16
N TRP A 222 -4.80 -21.81 0.79
CA TRP A 222 -3.81 -22.79 0.35
C TRP A 222 -4.11 -23.30 -1.05
N PHE A 223 -5.37 -23.58 -1.35
CA PHE A 223 -5.79 -24.03 -2.68
C PHE A 223 -5.41 -23.00 -3.76
N TYR A 224 -5.70 -21.71 -3.56
CA TYR A 224 -5.37 -20.66 -4.53
C TYR A 224 -3.88 -20.39 -4.63
N LEU A 225 -3.14 -20.46 -3.55
CA LEU A 225 -1.68 -20.37 -3.57
C LEU A 225 -1.07 -21.51 -4.39
N PHE A 226 -1.52 -22.76 -4.18
CA PHE A 226 -1.04 -23.90 -4.93
C PHE A 226 -1.43 -23.84 -6.41
N MET A 227 -2.66 -23.45 -6.72
CA MET A 227 -3.12 -23.33 -8.12
C MET A 227 -2.36 -22.26 -8.92
N ASN A 228 -1.93 -21.18 -8.24
CA ASN A 228 -1.17 -20.12 -8.90
C ASN A 228 0.35 -20.29 -8.80
N LEU A 229 0.85 -21.20 -7.97
CA LEU A 229 2.28 -21.43 -7.78
C LEU A 229 3.03 -21.72 -9.10
N PRO A 230 2.53 -22.55 -10.03
CA PRO A 230 3.20 -22.77 -11.31
C PRO A 230 3.37 -21.49 -12.13
N LEU A 231 2.36 -20.62 -12.15
CA LEU A 231 2.42 -19.33 -12.84
C LEU A 231 3.47 -18.41 -12.21
N HIS A 232 3.52 -18.34 -10.89
CA HIS A 232 4.52 -17.53 -10.18
C HIS A 232 5.94 -18.04 -10.39
N ILE A 233 6.13 -19.36 -10.38
CA ILE A 233 7.42 -19.98 -10.69
C ILE A 233 7.81 -19.67 -12.16
N ALA A 234 6.89 -19.80 -13.10
CA ALA A 234 7.15 -19.49 -14.50
C ALA A 234 7.55 -18.01 -14.69
N LEU A 235 6.85 -17.08 -14.03
CA LEU A 235 7.19 -15.66 -14.04
C LEU A 235 8.56 -15.39 -13.42
N LEU A 236 8.89 -16.03 -12.29
CA LEU A 236 10.21 -15.89 -11.66
C LEU A 236 11.33 -16.42 -12.55
N VAL A 237 11.12 -17.56 -13.20
CA VAL A 237 12.08 -18.13 -14.17
C VAL A 237 12.23 -17.22 -15.39
N LEU A 238 11.13 -16.65 -15.89
CA LEU A 238 11.15 -15.71 -16.99
C LEU A 238 11.93 -14.44 -16.63
N VAL A 239 11.63 -13.84 -15.47
CA VAL A 239 12.36 -12.66 -14.96
C VAL A 239 13.83 -12.96 -14.77
N TRP A 240 14.16 -14.14 -14.22
CA TRP A 240 15.56 -14.57 -14.05
C TRP A 240 16.26 -14.74 -15.40
N ARG A 241 15.62 -15.33 -16.41
CA ARG A 241 16.16 -15.49 -17.75
C ARG A 241 16.36 -14.18 -18.49
N LEU A 242 15.49 -13.20 -18.28
CA LEU A 242 15.57 -11.88 -18.90
C LEU A 242 16.48 -10.90 -18.13
N ALA A 243 17.00 -11.30 -16.97
CA ALA A 243 17.93 -10.47 -16.19
C ALA A 243 19.23 -10.22 -17.00
N PRO A 244 19.72 -8.96 -17.07
CA PRO A 244 20.83 -8.59 -17.98
C PRO A 244 22.15 -9.34 -17.79
N GLY A 245 22.34 -10.10 -16.71
CA GLY A 245 23.52 -10.93 -16.49
C GLY A 245 23.41 -12.38 -16.98
N ASN A 246 22.21 -12.85 -17.30
CA ASN A 246 21.96 -14.27 -17.59
C ASN A 246 21.81 -14.56 -19.11
N LEU A 247 21.70 -13.53 -19.95
CA LEU A 247 21.64 -13.68 -21.40
C LEU A 247 22.90 -14.32 -22.01
N ASN A 248 24.03 -14.22 -21.31
CA ASN A 248 25.31 -14.82 -21.74
C ASN A 248 25.43 -16.32 -21.41
N LEU A 249 24.45 -16.90 -20.74
CA LEU A 249 24.41 -18.31 -20.37
C LEU A 249 23.59 -19.18 -21.35
N LEU A 250 23.00 -18.57 -22.38
CA LEU A 250 22.33 -19.30 -23.45
C LEU A 250 23.41 -19.84 -24.40
N PRO A 251 23.43 -21.15 -24.72
CA PRO A 251 24.31 -21.67 -25.76
C PRO A 251 23.98 -20.98 -27.09
N GLN A 252 25.03 -20.49 -27.78
CA GLN A 252 24.93 -19.95 -29.12
C GLN A 252 24.52 -21.05 -30.12
#